data_0eda0ea92d2ade674e4c960317028335
#
_entry.id   0eda0ea92d2ade674e4c960317028335
#
_cell.length_a   1.000
_cell.length_b   1.000
_cell.length_c   1.000
_cell.angle_alpha   90.00
_cell.angle_beta   90.00
_cell.angle_gamma   90.00
#
_symmetry.space_group_name_H-M   'P 1'
#
loop_
_entity.id
_entity.type
_entity.pdbx_description
1 polymer ?
#
loop_
_entity_poly.entity_id
_entity_poly.type
_entity_poly.pdbx_seq_one_letter_code
_entity_poly.pdbx_strand_id
1 'polypeptide(L)'
;MAAKLISLPIGYLFGTILTADLVVRKETGKNVFEVGSGNPGMANVMRQFGFKAGALVLSGDLLKTIAAVLVTMLLFQKGAPILRLYTVLGCTAGHNWPLWHRFRGGKGVATTCMGIFLYAPLLGLISDAVGMIVVFSTGYLPVGAVVITTLFAVLAFLFKGPEAGVLALVLAAIMFDRHLPGLIRVARGEEKRNAQYFKKHSEKT
;
A
#
# COMPACT_ATOMS: atom_id res chain seq x y z
N MET A 1 -10.06 0.34 -24.87
CA MET A 1 -10.27 1.51 -23.98
C MET A 1 -11.23 1.20 -22.83
N ALA A 2 -12.41 0.65 -23.08
CA ALA A 2 -13.39 0.33 -22.03
C ALA A 2 -12.83 -0.55 -20.90
N ALA A 3 -12.10 -1.65 -21.20
CA ALA A 3 -11.53 -2.52 -20.18
C ALA A 3 -10.58 -1.78 -19.21
N LYS A 4 -9.78 -0.82 -19.68
CA LYS A 4 -8.91 0.01 -18.82
C LYS A 4 -9.74 0.85 -17.85
N LEU A 5 -10.80 1.49 -18.34
CA LEU A 5 -11.69 2.33 -17.51
C LEU A 5 -12.48 1.50 -16.49
N ILE A 6 -12.88 0.26 -16.83
CA ILE A 6 -13.61 -0.63 -15.91
C ILE A 6 -12.67 -1.24 -14.85
N SER A 7 -11.40 -1.46 -15.20
CA SER A 7 -10.42 -2.01 -14.25
C SER A 7 -10.18 -1.09 -13.04
N LEU A 8 -10.25 0.22 -13.21
CA LEU A 8 -10.09 1.21 -12.13
C LEU A 8 -11.16 1.06 -11.03
N PRO A 9 -12.48 1.12 -11.32
CA PRO A 9 -13.51 0.95 -10.29
C PRO A 9 -13.52 -0.46 -9.68
N ILE A 10 -13.17 -1.52 -10.43
CA ILE A 10 -12.99 -2.85 -9.84
C ILE A 10 -11.90 -2.77 -8.75
N GLY A 11 -10.73 -2.27 -9.09
CA GLY A 11 -9.66 -2.08 -8.11
C GLY A 11 -10.10 -1.23 -6.94
N TYR A 12 -10.74 -0.09 -7.19
CA TYR A 12 -11.20 0.83 -6.16
C TYR A 12 -12.13 0.16 -5.16
N LEU A 13 -13.13 -0.59 -5.61
CA LEU A 13 -14.09 -1.26 -4.72
C LEU A 13 -13.38 -2.25 -3.78
N PHE A 14 -12.47 -3.08 -4.29
CA PHE A 14 -11.66 -3.95 -3.41
C PHE A 14 -10.77 -3.15 -2.47
N GLY A 15 -10.17 -2.08 -2.95
CA GLY A 15 -9.32 -1.19 -2.15
C GLY A 15 -10.04 -0.58 -0.95
N THR A 16 -11.34 -0.24 -1.09
CA THR A 16 -12.14 0.36 -0.01
C THR A 16 -12.31 -0.53 1.21
N ILE A 17 -12.04 -1.82 1.12
CA ILE A 17 -12.06 -2.75 2.25
C ILE A 17 -10.85 -2.46 3.14
N LEU A 18 -11.06 -1.81 4.26
CA LEU A 18 -10.02 -1.51 5.24
C LEU A 18 -9.89 -2.66 6.26
N THR A 19 -9.00 -3.61 5.99
CA THR A 19 -8.77 -4.76 6.89
C THR A 19 -8.41 -4.30 8.30
N ALA A 20 -7.68 -3.20 8.43
CA ALA A 20 -7.31 -2.64 9.72
C ALA A 20 -8.54 -2.20 10.54
N ASP A 21 -9.57 -1.63 9.91
CA ASP A 21 -10.80 -1.24 10.60
C ASP A 21 -11.58 -2.46 11.09
N LEU A 22 -11.65 -3.51 10.27
CA LEU A 22 -12.29 -4.79 10.65
C LEU A 22 -11.58 -5.43 11.85
N VAL A 23 -10.25 -5.47 11.85
CA VAL A 23 -9.45 -6.04 12.94
C VAL A 23 -9.62 -5.22 14.22
N VAL A 24 -9.50 -3.89 14.15
CA VAL A 24 -9.61 -3.01 15.33
C VAL A 24 -11.02 -3.05 15.93
N ARG A 25 -12.06 -3.05 15.09
CA ARG A 25 -13.45 -3.20 15.56
C ARG A 25 -13.68 -4.53 16.26
N LYS A 26 -13.12 -5.61 15.74
CA LYS A 26 -13.21 -6.93 16.38
C LYS A 26 -12.51 -6.96 17.75
N GLU A 27 -11.36 -6.34 17.87
CA GLU A 27 -10.55 -6.33 19.11
C GLU A 27 -11.10 -5.37 20.19
N THR A 28 -11.69 -4.23 19.78
CA THR A 28 -11.99 -3.14 20.72
C THR A 28 -13.39 -2.54 20.61
N GLY A 29 -14.15 -2.88 19.57
CA GLY A 29 -15.41 -2.19 19.22
C GLY A 29 -15.21 -0.78 18.64
N LYS A 30 -13.99 -0.23 18.61
CA LYS A 30 -13.69 1.14 18.15
C LYS A 30 -13.37 1.17 16.67
N ASN A 31 -13.45 2.36 16.09
CA ASN A 31 -12.98 2.62 14.74
C ASN A 31 -11.44 2.75 14.71
N VAL A 32 -10.79 2.25 13.65
CA VAL A 32 -9.32 2.32 13.49
C VAL A 32 -8.76 3.74 13.53
N PHE A 33 -9.54 4.73 13.12
CA PHE A 33 -9.15 6.14 13.13
C PHE A 33 -9.06 6.74 14.53
N GLU A 34 -9.61 6.06 15.55
CA GLU A 34 -9.58 6.44 16.97
C GLU A 34 -8.44 5.76 17.74
N VAL A 35 -7.66 4.89 17.06
CA VAL A 35 -6.66 4.05 17.72
C VAL A 35 -5.25 4.37 17.21
N GLY A 36 -4.33 4.60 18.15
CA GLY A 36 -2.93 4.87 17.88
C GLY A 36 -2.71 6.10 16.99
N SER A 37 -2.11 5.91 15.80
CA SER A 37 -1.91 7.02 14.83
C SER A 37 -3.17 7.35 14.00
N GLY A 38 -4.24 6.59 14.13
CA GLY A 38 -5.42 6.70 13.29
C GLY A 38 -5.21 6.22 11.83
N ASN A 39 -4.04 5.71 11.48
CA ASN A 39 -3.78 5.22 10.12
C ASN A 39 -4.28 3.76 9.99
N PRO A 40 -5.19 3.44 9.05
CA PRO A 40 -5.71 2.08 8.88
C PRO A 40 -4.74 1.18 8.10
N GLY A 41 -3.63 0.82 8.74
CA GLY A 41 -2.62 -0.04 8.14
C GLY A 41 -1.88 -0.90 9.17
N MET A 42 -1.18 -1.93 8.66
CA MET A 42 -0.43 -2.92 9.42
C MET A 42 0.39 -2.29 10.57
N ALA A 43 1.20 -1.26 10.28
CA ALA A 43 2.12 -0.69 11.26
C ALA A 43 1.42 -0.07 12.48
N ASN A 44 0.26 0.57 12.29
CA ASN A 44 -0.55 1.10 13.39
C ASN A 44 -1.12 -0.04 14.24
N VAL A 45 -1.77 -1.00 13.59
CA VAL A 45 -2.42 -2.14 14.27
C VAL A 45 -1.39 -3.01 14.99
N MET A 46 -0.24 -3.29 14.37
CA MET A 46 0.85 -4.04 15.00
C MET A 46 1.37 -3.36 16.28
N ARG A 47 1.49 -2.04 16.26
CA ARG A 47 1.95 -1.27 17.44
C ARG A 47 0.96 -1.29 18.60
N GLN A 48 -0.33 -1.40 18.32
CA GLN A 48 -1.39 -1.35 19.34
C GLN A 48 -1.77 -2.76 19.84
N PHE A 49 -1.81 -3.75 18.95
CA PHE A 49 -2.37 -5.07 19.21
C PHE A 49 -1.40 -6.24 18.95
N GLY A 50 -0.12 -5.92 18.67
CA GLY A 50 0.93 -6.90 18.47
C GLY A 50 1.02 -7.47 17.06
N PHE A 51 1.99 -8.37 16.88
CA PHE A 51 2.39 -8.90 15.58
C PHE A 51 1.26 -9.64 14.86
N LYS A 52 0.49 -10.48 15.56
CA LYS A 52 -0.59 -11.28 14.96
C LYS A 52 -1.66 -10.40 14.30
N ALA A 53 -2.10 -9.35 15.00
CA ALA A 53 -3.09 -8.42 14.49
C ALA A 53 -2.54 -7.62 13.29
N GLY A 54 -1.28 -7.16 13.36
CA GLY A 54 -0.63 -6.50 12.24
C GLY A 54 -0.46 -7.40 11.02
N ALA A 55 -0.06 -8.65 11.22
CA ALA A 55 0.07 -9.64 10.14
C ALA A 55 -1.29 -9.94 9.46
N LEU A 56 -2.37 -10.01 10.23
CA LEU A 56 -3.72 -10.17 9.69
C LEU A 56 -4.13 -9.00 8.80
N VAL A 57 -3.81 -7.76 9.22
CA VAL A 57 -4.06 -6.57 8.39
C VAL A 57 -3.24 -6.61 7.10
N LEU A 58 -1.95 -6.94 7.18
CA LEU A 58 -1.11 -7.09 5.99
C LEU A 58 -1.69 -8.12 5.04
N SER A 59 -1.98 -9.34 5.54
CA SER A 59 -2.55 -10.42 4.73
C SER A 59 -3.84 -10.00 4.03
N GLY A 60 -4.75 -9.32 4.73
CA GLY A 60 -5.99 -8.83 4.13
C GLY A 60 -5.77 -7.78 3.06
N ASP A 61 -4.81 -6.86 3.23
CA ASP A 61 -4.47 -5.86 2.23
C ASP A 61 -3.79 -6.48 0.98
N LEU A 62 -2.97 -7.51 1.16
CA LEU A 62 -2.41 -8.29 0.05
C LEU A 62 -3.51 -9.07 -0.69
N LEU A 63 -4.34 -9.81 0.05
CA LEU A 63 -5.40 -10.66 -0.51
C LEU A 63 -6.44 -9.84 -1.29
N LYS A 64 -6.88 -8.68 -0.80
CA LYS A 64 -7.82 -7.83 -1.55
C LYS A 64 -7.22 -7.35 -2.87
N THR A 65 -5.91 -7.06 -2.90
CA THR A 65 -5.22 -6.64 -4.12
C THR A 65 -5.13 -7.79 -5.12
N ILE A 66 -4.77 -9.00 -4.64
CA ILE A 66 -4.77 -10.22 -5.45
C ILE A 66 -6.16 -10.46 -6.02
N ALA A 67 -7.21 -10.41 -5.17
CA ALA A 67 -8.58 -10.63 -5.59
C ALA A 67 -9.03 -9.62 -6.65
N ALA A 68 -8.72 -8.33 -6.49
CA ALA A 68 -9.03 -7.30 -7.47
C ALA A 68 -8.41 -7.60 -8.84
N VAL A 69 -7.13 -7.95 -8.85
CA VAL A 69 -6.39 -8.28 -10.07
C VAL A 69 -6.96 -9.56 -10.71
N LEU A 70 -7.25 -10.60 -9.92
CA LEU A 70 -7.84 -11.83 -10.43
C LEU A 70 -9.21 -11.59 -11.06
N VAL A 71 -10.10 -10.84 -10.38
CA VAL A 71 -11.42 -10.50 -10.93
C VAL A 71 -11.27 -9.74 -12.26
N THR A 72 -10.38 -8.75 -12.33
CA THR A 72 -10.10 -8.04 -13.58
C THR A 72 -9.63 -8.98 -14.69
N MET A 73 -8.71 -9.89 -14.38
CA MET A 73 -8.18 -10.82 -15.37
C MET A 73 -9.21 -11.87 -15.81
N LEU A 74 -10.12 -12.29 -14.94
CA LEU A 74 -11.22 -13.19 -15.26
C LEU A 74 -12.26 -12.52 -16.16
N LEU A 75 -12.60 -11.26 -15.89
CA LEU A 75 -13.55 -10.50 -16.70
C LEU A 75 -12.98 -10.14 -18.09
N PHE A 76 -11.69 -9.92 -18.18
CA PHE A 76 -11.00 -9.50 -19.41
C PHE A 76 -9.94 -10.52 -19.82
N GLN A 77 -10.30 -11.79 -19.99
CA GLN A 77 -9.39 -12.92 -20.26
C GLN A 77 -8.44 -12.69 -21.44
N LYS A 78 -8.88 -11.96 -22.47
CA LYS A 78 -8.05 -11.55 -23.63
C LYS A 78 -7.45 -10.15 -23.45
N GLY A 79 -7.56 -9.58 -22.24
CA GLY A 79 -7.07 -8.23 -21.94
C GLY A 79 -5.56 -8.15 -21.85
N ALA A 80 -5.02 -6.98 -22.23
CA ALA A 80 -3.59 -6.72 -22.13
C ALA A 80 -3.13 -6.72 -20.64
N PRO A 81 -1.90 -7.16 -20.36
CA PRO A 81 -1.34 -7.18 -18.98
C PRO A 81 -1.44 -5.85 -18.24
N ILE A 82 -1.45 -4.73 -18.97
CA ILE A 82 -1.57 -3.37 -18.42
C ILE A 82 -2.85 -3.18 -17.58
N LEU A 83 -3.92 -3.96 -17.80
CA LEU A 83 -5.15 -3.88 -17.01
C LEU A 83 -4.90 -4.13 -15.52
N ARG A 84 -3.92 -4.98 -15.19
CA ARG A 84 -3.50 -5.21 -13.80
C ARG A 84 -3.05 -3.90 -13.14
N LEU A 85 -2.27 -3.08 -13.85
CA LEU A 85 -1.75 -1.82 -13.31
C LEU A 85 -2.86 -0.77 -13.14
N TYR A 86 -3.86 -0.73 -14.04
CA TYR A 86 -5.08 0.06 -13.84
C TYR A 86 -5.84 -0.38 -12.59
N THR A 87 -6.02 -1.71 -12.42
CA THR A 87 -6.67 -2.26 -11.21
C THR A 87 -5.91 -1.89 -9.95
N VAL A 88 -4.57 -1.99 -9.98
CA VAL A 88 -3.71 -1.63 -8.84
C VAL A 88 -3.84 -0.15 -8.49
N LEU A 89 -3.86 0.73 -9.49
CA LEU A 89 -4.10 2.15 -9.26
C LEU A 89 -5.45 2.39 -8.58
N GLY A 90 -6.51 1.74 -9.08
CA GLY A 90 -7.83 1.76 -8.44
C GLY A 90 -7.79 1.24 -7.00
N CYS A 91 -7.14 0.09 -6.76
CA CYS A 91 -7.07 -0.52 -5.44
C CYS A 91 -6.30 0.37 -4.44
N THR A 92 -5.20 0.96 -4.86
CA THR A 92 -4.45 1.93 -4.04
C THR A 92 -5.28 3.17 -3.74
N ALA A 93 -5.98 3.71 -4.73
CA ALA A 93 -6.88 4.84 -4.53
C ALA A 93 -8.01 4.51 -3.56
N GLY A 94 -8.65 3.34 -3.71
CA GLY A 94 -9.71 2.87 -2.81
C GLY A 94 -9.22 2.67 -1.37
N HIS A 95 -7.99 2.15 -1.17
CA HIS A 95 -7.40 2.03 0.16
C HIS A 95 -7.06 3.38 0.79
N ASN A 96 -6.62 4.34 -0.01
CA ASN A 96 -6.21 5.66 0.49
C ASN A 96 -7.40 6.60 0.72
N TRP A 97 -8.43 6.49 -0.11
CA TRP A 97 -9.62 7.33 -0.08
C TRP A 97 -10.91 6.50 -0.22
N PRO A 98 -11.22 5.62 0.75
CA PRO A 98 -12.39 4.75 0.68
C PRO A 98 -13.69 5.55 0.89
N LEU A 99 -14.66 5.37 -0.01
CA LEU A 99 -15.94 6.07 0.00
C LEU A 99 -16.68 5.86 1.35
N TRP A 100 -16.72 4.62 1.84
CA TRP A 100 -17.43 4.23 3.07
C TRP A 100 -16.87 4.86 4.35
N HIS A 101 -15.63 5.34 4.29
CA HIS A 101 -14.94 6.00 5.40
C HIS A 101 -14.74 7.52 5.16
N ARG A 102 -15.65 8.15 4.37
CA ARG A 102 -15.60 9.58 4.04
C ARG A 102 -14.25 9.99 3.45
N PHE A 103 -13.71 9.16 2.56
CA PHE A 103 -12.42 9.32 1.89
C PHE A 103 -11.22 9.42 2.85
N ARG A 104 -11.35 8.91 4.08
CA ARG A 104 -10.25 8.79 5.05
C ARG A 104 -9.75 7.35 5.03
N GLY A 105 -8.53 7.13 4.57
CA GLY A 105 -7.96 5.79 4.44
C GLY A 105 -6.49 5.72 4.82
N GLY A 106 -5.86 4.65 4.38
CA GLY A 106 -4.45 4.34 4.64
C GLY A 106 -3.48 5.07 3.72
N LYS A 107 -2.30 4.47 3.55
CA LYS A 107 -1.22 5.00 2.71
C LYS A 107 -0.96 4.15 1.46
N GLY A 108 -1.57 2.97 1.36
CA GLY A 108 -1.51 2.16 0.17
C GLY A 108 -0.21 1.38 -0.07
N VAL A 109 0.70 1.28 0.91
CA VAL A 109 2.00 0.61 0.70
C VAL A 109 1.81 -0.85 0.33
N ALA A 110 1.11 -1.64 1.16
CA ALA A 110 0.91 -3.07 0.93
C ALA A 110 0.16 -3.36 -0.37
N THR A 111 -0.87 -2.57 -0.68
CA THR A 111 -1.64 -2.70 -1.94
C THR A 111 -0.79 -2.36 -3.16
N THR A 112 0.06 -1.34 -3.08
CA THR A 112 0.94 -0.95 -4.19
C THR A 112 2.06 -1.96 -4.38
N CYS A 113 2.77 -2.39 -3.32
CA CYS A 113 3.84 -3.39 -3.40
C CYS A 113 3.32 -4.70 -4.01
N MET A 114 2.23 -5.27 -3.49
CA MET A 114 1.61 -6.45 -4.08
C MET A 114 1.18 -6.21 -5.53
N GLY A 115 0.62 -5.05 -5.82
CA GLY A 115 0.12 -4.71 -7.14
C GLY A 115 1.22 -4.62 -8.20
N ILE A 116 2.33 -3.93 -7.92
CA ILE A 116 3.46 -3.83 -8.85
C ILE A 116 4.14 -5.19 -9.06
N PHE A 117 4.20 -6.02 -8.01
CA PHE A 117 4.64 -7.41 -8.13
C PHE A 117 3.72 -8.22 -9.06
N LEU A 118 2.40 -8.14 -8.90
CA LEU A 118 1.44 -8.87 -9.76
C LEU A 118 1.48 -8.37 -11.21
N TYR A 119 1.80 -7.11 -11.45
CA TYR A 119 1.93 -6.57 -12.81
C TYR A 119 3.23 -6.96 -13.49
N ALA A 120 4.36 -6.79 -12.82
CA ALA A 120 5.71 -7.04 -13.33
C ALA A 120 6.58 -7.65 -12.23
N PRO A 121 6.52 -8.99 -12.01
CA PRO A 121 7.08 -9.63 -10.83
C PRO A 121 8.55 -9.30 -10.56
N LEU A 122 9.40 -9.37 -11.59
CA LEU A 122 10.84 -9.07 -11.41
C LEU A 122 11.08 -7.59 -11.05
N LEU A 123 10.43 -6.65 -11.76
CA LEU A 123 10.61 -5.22 -11.51
C LEU A 123 10.00 -4.81 -10.17
N GLY A 124 8.83 -5.37 -9.82
CA GLY A 124 8.19 -5.17 -8.52
C GLY A 124 9.07 -5.69 -7.40
N LEU A 125 9.58 -6.91 -7.50
CA LEU A 125 10.45 -7.51 -6.49
C LEU A 125 11.74 -6.69 -6.28
N ILE A 126 12.39 -6.24 -7.36
CA ILE A 126 13.57 -5.38 -7.28
C ILE A 126 13.24 -4.08 -6.53
N SER A 127 12.12 -3.43 -6.91
CA SER A 127 11.71 -2.17 -6.29
C SER A 127 11.37 -2.35 -4.80
N ASP A 128 10.62 -3.39 -4.45
CA ASP A 128 10.25 -3.72 -3.08
C ASP A 128 11.51 -4.05 -2.24
N ALA A 129 12.43 -4.85 -2.79
CA ALA A 129 13.66 -5.21 -2.10
C ALA A 129 14.55 -3.97 -1.82
N VAL A 130 14.75 -3.11 -2.82
CA VAL A 130 15.53 -1.87 -2.65
C VAL A 130 14.88 -0.96 -1.60
N GLY A 131 13.57 -0.76 -1.67
CA GLY A 131 12.88 0.05 -0.68
C GLY A 131 12.91 -0.55 0.72
N MET A 132 12.83 -1.88 0.86
CA MET A 132 12.99 -2.55 2.16
C MET A 132 14.41 -2.40 2.69
N ILE A 133 15.44 -2.49 1.86
CA ILE A 133 16.84 -2.19 2.26
C ILE A 133 16.91 -0.75 2.81
N VAL A 134 16.28 0.21 2.14
CA VAL A 134 16.22 1.61 2.63
C VAL A 134 15.48 1.71 3.97
N VAL A 135 14.36 0.98 4.15
CA VAL A 135 13.65 0.95 5.44
C VAL A 135 14.53 0.39 6.55
N PHE A 136 15.24 -0.71 6.30
CA PHE A 136 16.09 -1.35 7.33
C PHE A 136 17.33 -0.50 7.65
N SER A 137 17.95 0.12 6.65
CA SER A 137 19.15 0.94 6.84
C SER A 137 18.85 2.29 7.51
N THR A 138 17.73 2.93 7.16
CA THR A 138 17.37 4.25 7.72
C THR A 138 16.47 4.15 8.96
N GLY A 139 15.67 3.09 9.05
CA GLY A 139 14.61 2.93 10.05
C GLY A 139 13.31 3.66 9.71
N TYR A 140 13.18 4.27 8.53
CA TYR A 140 12.05 5.12 8.15
C TYR A 140 11.18 4.50 7.05
N LEU A 141 9.97 4.01 7.41
CA LEU A 141 8.98 3.52 6.45
C LEU A 141 8.60 4.53 5.36
N PRO A 142 8.39 5.83 5.65
CA PRO A 142 8.03 6.81 4.62
C PRO A 142 9.04 6.91 3.48
N VAL A 143 10.33 6.83 3.82
CA VAL A 143 11.42 6.92 2.81
C VAL A 143 11.42 5.69 1.90
N GLY A 144 11.38 4.49 2.49
CA GLY A 144 11.34 3.26 1.70
C GLY A 144 10.12 3.15 0.80
N ALA A 145 8.93 3.53 1.27
CA ALA A 145 7.71 3.50 0.48
C ALA A 145 7.81 4.38 -0.79
N VAL A 146 8.38 5.57 -0.68
CA VAL A 146 8.60 6.46 -1.82
C VAL A 146 9.67 5.91 -2.75
N VAL A 147 10.76 5.33 -2.21
CA VAL A 147 11.81 4.70 -3.02
C VAL A 147 11.25 3.54 -3.84
N ILE A 148 10.42 2.65 -3.25
CA ILE A 148 9.77 1.55 -3.96
C ILE A 148 9.06 2.06 -5.21
N THR A 149 8.16 3.02 -5.03
CA THR A 149 7.28 3.45 -6.12
C THR A 149 7.98 4.31 -7.15
N THR A 150 8.96 5.12 -6.74
CA THR A 150 9.77 5.91 -7.67
C THR A 150 10.67 5.03 -8.52
N LEU A 151 11.35 4.05 -7.90
CA LEU A 151 12.17 3.08 -8.63
C LEU A 151 11.31 2.28 -9.61
N PHE A 152 10.15 1.78 -9.16
CA PHE A 152 9.25 1.06 -10.04
C PHE A 152 8.78 1.91 -11.22
N ALA A 153 8.50 3.21 -11.02
CA ALA A 153 8.10 4.10 -12.10
C ALA A 153 9.21 4.24 -13.16
N VAL A 154 10.46 4.42 -12.73
CA VAL A 154 11.62 4.46 -13.65
C VAL A 154 11.74 3.15 -14.41
N LEU A 155 11.70 2.00 -13.72
CA LEU A 155 11.83 0.68 -14.37
C LEU A 155 10.64 0.40 -15.31
N ALA A 156 9.42 0.85 -14.96
CA ALA A 156 8.26 0.68 -15.81
C ALA A 156 8.39 1.50 -17.11
N PHE A 157 8.89 2.73 -17.05
CA PHE A 157 9.19 3.51 -18.26
C PHE A 157 10.22 2.82 -19.15
N LEU A 158 11.29 2.30 -18.58
CA LEU A 158 12.38 1.69 -19.33
C LEU A 158 12.00 0.35 -19.96
N PHE A 159 11.24 -0.50 -19.25
CA PHE A 159 11.03 -1.90 -19.62
C PHE A 159 9.60 -2.28 -19.99
N LYS A 160 8.60 -1.43 -19.70
CA LYS A 160 7.16 -1.72 -19.94
C LYS A 160 6.47 -0.69 -20.83
N GLY A 161 7.18 0.38 -21.19
CA GLY A 161 6.71 1.42 -22.09
C GLY A 161 5.98 2.58 -21.40
N PRO A 162 5.66 3.63 -22.17
CA PRO A 162 5.20 4.91 -21.62
C PRO A 162 3.90 4.81 -20.81
N GLU A 163 2.94 4.00 -21.25
CA GLU A 163 1.67 3.86 -20.53
C GLU A 163 1.85 3.30 -19.13
N ALA A 164 2.66 2.25 -19.00
CA ALA A 164 2.98 1.65 -17.70
C ALA A 164 3.77 2.62 -16.83
N GLY A 165 4.71 3.33 -17.42
CA GLY A 165 5.51 4.35 -16.74
C GLY A 165 4.64 5.48 -16.18
N VAL A 166 3.68 6.00 -16.96
CA VAL A 166 2.75 7.05 -16.50
C VAL A 166 1.89 6.55 -15.33
N LEU A 167 1.31 5.34 -15.42
CA LEU A 167 0.51 4.79 -14.32
C LEU A 167 1.36 4.57 -13.06
N ALA A 168 2.59 4.08 -13.21
CA ALA A 168 3.52 3.91 -12.10
C ALA A 168 3.94 5.26 -11.50
N LEU A 169 4.12 6.31 -12.32
CA LEU A 169 4.38 7.68 -11.84
C LEU A 169 3.20 8.23 -11.04
N VAL A 170 1.96 7.97 -11.45
CA VAL A 170 0.77 8.35 -10.68
C VAL A 170 0.75 7.62 -9.34
N LEU A 171 1.07 6.31 -9.30
CA LEU A 171 1.21 5.57 -8.03
C LEU A 171 2.32 6.17 -7.14
N ALA A 172 3.46 6.56 -7.73
CA ALA A 172 4.55 7.20 -6.99
C ALA A 172 4.14 8.58 -6.43
N ALA A 173 3.40 9.38 -7.19
CA ALA A 173 2.86 10.67 -6.75
C ALA A 173 1.86 10.48 -5.58
N ILE A 174 0.96 9.51 -5.66
CA ILE A 174 0.04 9.16 -4.58
C ILE A 174 0.83 8.72 -3.34
N MET A 175 1.85 7.87 -3.51
CA MET A 175 2.68 7.39 -2.40
C MET A 175 3.43 8.53 -1.74
N PHE A 176 3.99 9.44 -2.52
CA PHE A 176 4.68 10.63 -2.02
C PHE A 176 3.72 11.51 -1.20
N ASP A 177 2.54 11.85 -1.74
CA ASP A 177 1.51 12.65 -1.06
C ASP A 177 1.13 12.03 0.30
N ARG A 178 0.82 10.72 0.31
CA ARG A 178 0.40 10.02 1.53
C ARG A 178 1.51 9.88 2.57
N HIS A 179 2.77 10.01 2.17
CA HIS A 179 3.93 9.94 3.07
C HIS A 179 4.56 11.30 3.35
N LEU A 180 4.14 12.37 2.67
CA LEU A 180 4.70 13.71 2.83
C LEU A 180 4.78 14.18 4.30
N PRO A 181 3.74 14.02 5.15
CA PRO A 181 3.85 14.38 6.57
C PRO A 181 4.94 13.58 7.31
N GLY A 182 5.14 12.32 6.96
CA GLY A 182 6.21 11.48 7.52
C GLY A 182 7.60 11.89 7.04
N LEU A 183 7.73 12.23 5.75
CA LEU A 183 8.99 12.71 5.16
C LEU A 183 9.42 14.05 5.78
N ILE A 184 8.47 14.96 6.03
CA ILE A 184 8.73 16.23 6.72
C ILE A 184 9.25 15.97 8.13
N ARG A 185 8.63 15.02 8.88
CA ARG A 185 9.14 14.65 10.22
C ARG A 185 10.52 14.00 10.17
N VAL A 186 10.81 13.18 9.13
CA VAL A 186 12.16 12.63 8.92
C VAL A 186 13.18 13.76 8.73
N ALA A 187 12.87 14.73 7.86
CA ALA A 187 13.74 15.88 7.59
C ALA A 187 13.99 16.74 8.84
N ARG A 188 13.00 16.80 9.75
CA ARG A 188 13.13 17.53 11.03
C ARG A 188 13.75 16.69 12.17
N GLY A 189 14.06 15.41 11.92
CA GLY A 189 14.54 14.50 12.97
C GLY A 189 13.48 14.06 13.99
N GLU A 190 12.20 14.29 13.70
CA GLU A 190 11.05 14.03 14.59
C GLU A 190 10.40 12.65 14.33
N GLU A 191 10.70 11.99 13.21
CA GLU A 191 10.12 10.68 12.89
C GLU A 191 10.79 9.57 13.70
N LYS A 192 9.98 8.76 14.37
CA LYS A 192 10.49 7.63 15.15
C LYS A 192 10.96 6.49 14.25
N ARG A 193 12.16 5.99 14.48
CA ARG A 193 12.68 4.82 13.76
C ARG A 193 11.90 3.56 14.12
N ASN A 194 11.69 2.67 13.17
CA ASN A 194 10.93 1.43 13.38
C ASN A 194 11.50 0.56 14.53
N ALA A 195 12.82 0.45 14.67
CA ALA A 195 13.45 -0.31 15.74
C ALA A 195 13.03 0.13 17.17
N GLN A 196 12.73 1.42 17.36
CA GLN A 196 12.28 1.95 18.66
C GLN A 196 10.87 1.48 19.03
N TYR A 197 10.05 1.11 18.04
CA TYR A 197 8.71 0.58 18.29
C TYR A 197 8.74 -0.89 18.75
N PHE A 198 9.69 -1.68 18.27
CA PHE A 198 9.82 -3.09 18.64
C PHE A 198 10.43 -3.26 20.04
N LYS A 199 11.41 -2.44 20.43
CA LYS A 199 12.02 -2.48 21.76
C LYS A 199 11.03 -2.25 22.91
N LYS A 200 10.09 -1.33 22.74
CA LYS A 200 9.12 -0.96 23.78
C LYS A 200 8.07 -2.05 24.10
N HIS A 201 7.94 -3.08 23.26
CA HIS A 201 7.00 -4.18 23.45
C HIS A 201 7.67 -5.45 24.02
N SER A 202 8.99 -5.62 23.82
CA SER A 202 9.73 -6.72 24.43
C SER A 202 10.02 -6.50 25.95
N GLU A 203 9.90 -5.26 26.43
CA GLU A 203 10.07 -4.92 27.85
C GLU A 203 8.74 -4.99 28.65
N LYS A 204 7.62 -5.36 27.98
CA LYS A 204 6.28 -5.45 28.62
C LYS A 204 5.70 -6.87 28.62
N THR A 205 6.46 -7.86 28.12
CA THR A 205 6.17 -9.30 28.19
C THR A 205 7.16 -9.98 29.10
#